data_d3e1017bf2b48b248ddd3d3be462414d
#
_entry.id   d3e1017bf2b48b248ddd3d3be462414d
#
_cell.length_a   1.000
_cell.length_b   1.000
_cell.length_c   1.000
_cell.angle_alpha   90.00
_cell.angle_beta   90.00
_cell.angle_gamma   90.00
#
_symmetry.space_group_name_H-M   'P 1'
#
loop_
_entity.id
_entity.type
_entity.pdbx_description
1 polymer ?
#
loop_
_entity_poly.entity_id
_entity_poly.type
_entity_poly.pdbx_seq_one_letter_code
_entity_poly.pdbx_strand_id
1 'polypeptide(L)'
;MQIEVRKKRVKKYFSFDISCLIITRGLEPHPEFISEAKKHKIWVLRSKLVTTNFISKTTIYLSDKLAPETRLHGVLVDVSGIGILITGESGIGKSETALELIKRGHRLVTDDAVDIKEIDGDLIGTSPKITVGMLEVRGIGIIDVTQLYGLSSVVQKKEIKLVMHFEHWRDDNDYDRLGIDENYMDILGVKVKKLIVPVRPGRNIAVIIEAAAVNYRYSLMSQITPVDVIENRMNTISDL
;
A
#
# COMPACT_ATOMS: atom_id res chain seq x y z
N MET A 1 5.77 -6.80 -48.51
CA MET A 1 4.33 -6.43 -48.64
C MET A 1 4.24 -5.32 -49.67
N GLN A 2 3.37 -5.46 -50.69
CA GLN A 2 3.19 -4.42 -51.72
C GLN A 2 2.71 -3.11 -51.09
N ILE A 3 3.18 -1.98 -51.61
CA ILE A 3 2.93 -0.63 -51.07
C ILE A 3 1.43 -0.32 -50.94
N GLU A 4 0.62 -0.72 -51.93
CA GLU A 4 -0.83 -0.48 -51.90
C GLU A 4 -1.55 -1.23 -50.79
N VAL A 5 -1.18 -2.50 -50.56
CA VAL A 5 -1.75 -3.32 -49.48
C VAL A 5 -1.39 -2.72 -48.10
N ARG A 6 -0.16 -2.21 -47.95
CA ARG A 6 0.28 -1.53 -46.76
C ARG A 6 -0.51 -0.27 -46.50
N LYS A 7 -0.66 0.60 -47.51
CA LYS A 7 -1.46 1.83 -47.38
C LYS A 7 -2.91 1.54 -46.95
N LYS A 8 -3.55 0.54 -47.52
CA LYS A 8 -4.92 0.15 -47.15
C LYS A 8 -5.02 -0.31 -45.72
N ARG A 9 -4.05 -1.12 -45.23
CA ARG A 9 -4.00 -1.60 -43.85
C ARG A 9 -3.71 -0.47 -42.85
N VAL A 10 -2.77 0.42 -43.18
CA VAL A 10 -2.45 1.59 -42.36
C VAL A 10 -3.65 2.51 -42.21
N LYS A 11 -4.36 2.81 -43.32
CA LYS A 11 -5.58 3.60 -43.28
C LYS A 11 -6.66 2.96 -42.38
N LYS A 12 -6.86 1.64 -42.50
CA LYS A 12 -7.78 0.89 -41.63
C LYS A 12 -7.34 0.94 -40.16
N TYR A 13 -6.04 0.85 -39.87
CA TYR A 13 -5.52 0.93 -38.50
C TYR A 13 -5.83 2.28 -37.86
N PHE A 14 -5.60 3.39 -38.56
CA PHE A 14 -5.88 4.73 -38.03
C PHE A 14 -7.36 5.13 -38.04
N SER A 15 -8.26 4.28 -38.56
CA SER A 15 -9.71 4.49 -38.41
C SER A 15 -10.27 4.03 -37.07
N PHE A 16 -9.48 3.33 -36.27
CA PHE A 16 -9.83 3.01 -34.88
C PHE A 16 -9.50 4.18 -33.96
N ASP A 17 -10.24 4.27 -32.85
CA ASP A 17 -9.93 5.24 -31.79
C ASP A 17 -8.69 4.78 -31.01
N ILE A 18 -7.55 5.35 -31.34
CA ILE A 18 -6.26 5.07 -30.71
C ILE A 18 -5.63 6.36 -30.19
N SER A 19 -5.14 6.36 -28.98
CA SER A 19 -4.53 7.53 -28.35
C SER A 19 -3.19 7.91 -28.98
N CYS A 20 -2.35 6.90 -29.29
CA CYS A 20 -1.05 7.10 -29.93
C CYS A 20 -0.56 5.81 -30.61
N LEU A 21 0.41 5.94 -31.51
CA LEU A 21 1.17 4.83 -32.09
C LEU A 21 2.59 4.86 -31.55
N ILE A 22 3.06 3.74 -31.02
CA ILE A 22 4.42 3.64 -30.48
C ILE A 22 5.20 2.61 -31.29
N ILE A 23 6.33 3.06 -31.86
CA ILE A 23 7.22 2.22 -32.65
C ILE A 23 8.46 1.90 -31.78
N THR A 24 8.65 0.62 -31.53
CA THR A 24 9.72 0.11 -30.67
C THR A 24 10.94 -0.33 -31.47
N ARG A 25 12.00 -0.80 -30.77
CA ARG A 25 13.29 -1.28 -31.35
C ARG A 25 14.02 -0.24 -32.20
N GLY A 26 13.71 1.05 -32.02
CA GLY A 26 14.32 2.10 -32.81
C GLY A 26 13.96 2.10 -34.30
N LEU A 27 12.95 1.32 -34.72
CA LEU A 27 12.56 1.23 -36.12
C LEU A 27 12.03 2.57 -36.63
N GLU A 28 12.32 2.87 -37.89
CA GLU A 28 11.77 4.04 -38.59
C GLU A 28 10.35 3.73 -39.09
N PRO A 29 9.38 4.63 -38.82
CA PRO A 29 8.05 4.50 -39.39
C PRO A 29 8.07 4.72 -40.89
N HIS A 30 7.35 3.89 -41.60
CA HIS A 30 7.14 4.16 -43.03
C HIS A 30 6.33 5.48 -43.23
N PRO A 31 6.59 6.23 -44.31
CA PRO A 31 5.94 7.52 -44.55
C PRO A 31 4.40 7.49 -44.48
N GLU A 32 3.79 6.36 -44.86
CA GLU A 32 2.35 6.17 -44.80
C GLU A 32 1.79 6.25 -43.38
N PHE A 33 2.53 5.74 -42.35
CA PHE A 33 2.12 5.85 -40.94
C PHE A 33 2.11 7.30 -40.49
N ILE A 34 3.14 8.06 -40.84
CA ILE A 34 3.23 9.50 -40.49
C ILE A 34 2.11 10.30 -41.17
N SER A 35 1.84 10.01 -42.47
CA SER A 35 0.83 10.70 -43.22
C SER A 35 -0.59 10.45 -42.69
N GLU A 36 -0.94 9.21 -42.37
CA GLU A 36 -2.25 8.87 -41.81
C GLU A 36 -2.38 9.35 -40.34
N ALA A 37 -1.35 9.22 -39.53
CA ALA A 37 -1.34 9.74 -38.16
C ALA A 37 -1.62 11.26 -38.11
N LYS A 38 -1.00 12.03 -39.01
CA LYS A 38 -1.27 13.48 -39.15
C LYS A 38 -2.72 13.78 -39.48
N LYS A 39 -3.33 13.02 -40.39
CA LYS A 39 -4.75 13.20 -40.75
C LYS A 39 -5.70 12.95 -39.58
N HIS A 40 -5.40 11.96 -38.78
CA HIS A 40 -6.20 11.58 -37.62
C HIS A 40 -5.78 12.28 -36.30
N LYS A 41 -4.77 13.18 -36.35
CA LYS A 41 -4.21 13.90 -35.18
C LYS A 41 -3.70 12.95 -34.08
N ILE A 42 -3.15 11.81 -34.48
CA ILE A 42 -2.62 10.79 -33.59
C ILE A 42 -1.11 10.98 -33.43
N TRP A 43 -0.62 10.93 -32.21
CA TRP A 43 0.81 11.00 -31.90
C TRP A 43 1.53 9.72 -32.34
N VAL A 44 2.67 9.88 -33.03
CA VAL A 44 3.60 8.79 -33.33
C VAL A 44 4.84 8.98 -32.51
N LEU A 45 5.05 8.06 -31.57
CA LEU A 45 6.18 8.05 -30.65
C LEU A 45 7.15 6.95 -31.06
N ARG A 46 8.41 7.11 -30.71
CA ARG A 46 9.47 6.14 -31.04
C ARG A 46 10.32 5.81 -29.79
N SER A 47 10.56 4.52 -29.58
CA SER A 47 11.39 4.02 -28.50
C SER A 47 12.47 3.08 -29.03
N LYS A 48 13.69 3.17 -28.46
CA LYS A 48 14.78 2.22 -28.75
C LYS A 48 14.60 0.87 -28.04
N LEU A 49 13.70 0.80 -27.04
CA LEU A 49 13.47 -0.41 -26.26
C LEU A 49 12.88 -1.52 -27.13
N VAL A 50 13.18 -2.77 -26.76
CA VAL A 50 12.48 -3.95 -27.27
C VAL A 50 11.02 -3.88 -26.83
N THR A 51 10.10 -4.35 -27.67
CA THR A 51 8.64 -4.22 -27.46
C THR A 51 8.18 -4.72 -26.09
N THR A 52 8.63 -5.90 -25.67
CA THR A 52 8.28 -6.46 -24.36
C THR A 52 8.73 -5.58 -23.20
N ASN A 53 9.99 -5.09 -23.25
CA ASN A 53 10.52 -4.19 -22.23
C ASN A 53 9.78 -2.85 -22.20
N PHE A 54 9.41 -2.35 -23.39
CA PHE A 54 8.62 -1.12 -23.49
C PHE A 54 7.25 -1.30 -22.85
N ILE A 55 6.52 -2.37 -23.21
CA ILE A 55 5.20 -2.68 -22.66
C ILE A 55 5.30 -2.80 -21.15
N SER A 56 6.21 -3.64 -20.61
CA SER A 56 6.35 -3.84 -19.17
C SER A 56 6.61 -2.52 -18.42
N LYS A 57 7.57 -1.71 -18.88
CA LYS A 57 7.86 -0.42 -18.24
C LYS A 57 6.70 0.57 -18.31
N THR A 58 6.00 0.59 -19.44
CA THR A 58 4.85 1.50 -19.62
C THR A 58 3.67 1.06 -18.76
N THR A 59 3.40 -0.25 -18.69
CA THR A 59 2.35 -0.79 -17.81
C THR A 59 2.62 -0.41 -16.35
N ILE A 60 3.82 -0.71 -15.83
CA ILE A 60 4.18 -0.35 -14.44
C ILE A 60 4.05 1.16 -14.19
N TYR A 61 4.51 1.98 -15.14
CA TYR A 61 4.42 3.44 -15.02
C TYR A 61 2.97 3.93 -15.01
N LEU A 62 2.13 3.39 -15.91
CA LEU A 62 0.73 3.78 -16.00
C LEU A 62 -0.08 3.26 -14.81
N SER A 63 0.16 2.03 -14.35
CA SER A 63 -0.47 1.50 -13.13
C SER A 63 -0.20 2.42 -11.93
N ASP A 64 1.04 2.88 -11.73
CA ASP A 64 1.35 3.82 -10.65
C ASP A 64 0.70 5.20 -10.85
N LYS A 65 0.68 5.72 -12.10
CA LYS A 65 0.18 7.08 -12.39
C LYS A 65 -1.33 7.22 -12.44
N LEU A 66 -2.01 6.16 -12.83
CA LEU A 66 -3.47 6.12 -12.97
C LEU A 66 -4.15 5.40 -11.79
N ALA A 67 -3.37 4.88 -10.85
CA ALA A 67 -3.87 4.23 -9.65
C ALA A 67 -4.85 5.14 -8.91
N PRO A 68 -6.00 4.61 -8.47
CA PRO A 68 -6.85 5.30 -7.51
C PRO A 68 -6.04 5.69 -6.28
N GLU A 69 -6.24 6.90 -5.79
CA GLU A 69 -5.50 7.40 -4.63
C GLU A 69 -6.42 8.08 -3.62
N THR A 70 -6.05 7.99 -2.35
CA THR A 70 -6.72 8.68 -1.25
C THR A 70 -5.69 9.10 -0.20
N ARG A 71 -6.10 9.98 0.71
CA ARG A 71 -5.31 10.35 1.89
C ARG A 71 -6.11 10.07 3.14
N LEU A 72 -5.50 9.37 4.08
CA LEU A 72 -6.07 9.11 5.39
C LEU A 72 -5.23 9.75 6.49
N HIS A 73 -5.92 10.23 7.54
CA HIS A 73 -5.25 10.66 8.76
C HIS A 73 -4.86 9.44 9.60
N GLY A 74 -3.59 9.31 9.90
CA GLY A 74 -3.05 8.18 10.65
C GLY A 74 -1.53 8.09 10.55
N VAL A 75 -0.99 7.03 11.14
CA VAL A 75 0.43 6.71 11.12
C VAL A 75 0.63 5.39 10.39
N LEU A 76 1.56 5.34 9.47
CA LEU A 76 1.93 4.09 8.80
C LEU A 76 3.33 3.68 9.25
N VAL A 77 3.43 2.46 9.74
CA VAL A 77 4.68 1.84 10.21
C VAL A 77 4.90 0.48 9.54
N ASP A 78 6.15 0.12 9.40
CA ASP A 78 6.56 -1.23 9.00
C ASP A 78 7.06 -1.98 10.25
N VAL A 79 6.26 -2.92 10.72
CA VAL A 79 6.56 -3.72 11.91
C VAL A 79 6.90 -5.15 11.48
N SER A 80 8.17 -5.51 11.58
CA SER A 80 8.67 -6.85 11.21
C SER A 80 8.29 -7.28 9.79
N GLY A 81 8.24 -6.33 8.85
CA GLY A 81 7.88 -6.59 7.46
C GLY A 81 6.38 -6.44 7.14
N ILE A 82 5.52 -6.21 8.11
CA ILE A 82 4.09 -5.96 7.95
C ILE A 82 3.81 -4.46 8.01
N GLY A 83 3.16 -3.91 6.96
CA GLY A 83 2.69 -2.53 6.98
C GLY A 83 1.40 -2.39 7.79
N ILE A 84 1.47 -1.58 8.83
CA ILE A 84 0.36 -1.36 9.77
C ILE A 84 -0.05 0.11 9.72
N LEU A 85 -1.30 0.34 9.34
CA LEU A 85 -1.92 1.66 9.40
C LEU A 85 -2.58 1.84 10.77
N ILE A 86 -2.05 2.76 11.57
CA ILE A 86 -2.60 3.12 12.87
C ILE A 86 -3.55 4.31 12.69
N THR A 87 -4.81 4.13 13.07
CA THR A 87 -5.87 5.13 13.00
C THR A 87 -6.47 5.38 14.39
N GLY A 88 -7.27 6.42 14.54
CA GLY A 88 -7.92 6.78 15.79
C GLY A 88 -7.95 8.30 15.99
N GLU A 89 -8.60 8.74 17.06
CA GLU A 89 -8.76 10.16 17.35
C GLU A 89 -7.41 10.90 17.49
N SER A 90 -7.44 12.22 17.23
CA SER A 90 -6.25 13.06 17.44
C SER A 90 -5.89 13.06 18.93
N GLY A 91 -4.59 12.83 19.25
CA GLY A 91 -4.11 12.82 20.62
C GLY A 91 -4.23 11.51 21.37
N ILE A 92 -4.68 10.45 20.72
CA ILE A 92 -4.82 9.14 21.35
C ILE A 92 -3.49 8.39 21.55
N GLY A 93 -2.36 8.94 21.04
CA GLY A 93 -1.03 8.33 21.22
C GLY A 93 -0.50 7.58 19.99
N LYS A 94 -1.00 7.89 18.77
CA LYS A 94 -0.52 7.24 17.54
C LYS A 94 0.97 7.50 17.28
N SER A 95 1.37 8.78 17.29
CA SER A 95 2.76 9.18 17.03
C SER A 95 3.72 8.74 18.14
N GLU A 96 3.29 8.79 19.39
CA GLU A 96 4.08 8.29 20.52
C GLU A 96 4.30 6.77 20.42
N THR A 97 3.28 6.03 19.97
CA THR A 97 3.40 4.59 19.72
C THR A 97 4.34 4.30 18.55
N ALA A 98 4.27 5.10 17.48
CA ALA A 98 5.20 4.98 16.36
C ALA A 98 6.64 5.23 16.80
N LEU A 99 6.88 6.26 17.63
CA LEU A 99 8.20 6.54 18.19
C LEU A 99 8.73 5.37 19.00
N GLU A 100 7.90 4.76 19.85
CA GLU A 100 8.27 3.58 20.62
C GLU A 100 8.63 2.39 19.70
N LEU A 101 7.85 2.15 18.63
CA LEU A 101 8.15 1.13 17.62
C LEU A 101 9.48 1.40 16.89
N ILE A 102 9.77 2.65 16.55
CA ILE A 102 11.05 3.04 15.92
C ILE A 102 12.21 2.74 16.87
N LYS A 103 12.10 3.07 18.16
CA LYS A 103 13.11 2.76 19.19
C LYS A 103 13.34 1.26 19.34
N ARG A 104 12.36 0.43 19.02
CA ARG A 104 12.44 -1.03 19.01
C ARG A 104 12.99 -1.60 17.69
N GLY A 105 13.37 -0.75 16.72
CA GLY A 105 13.97 -1.15 15.45
C GLY A 105 12.97 -1.35 14.31
N HIS A 106 11.73 -0.93 14.47
CA HIS A 106 10.76 -0.87 13.39
C HIS A 106 10.91 0.43 12.58
N ARG A 107 10.19 0.56 11.47
CA ARG A 107 10.41 1.65 10.52
C ARG A 107 9.17 2.51 10.37
N LEU A 108 9.37 3.82 10.33
CA LEU A 108 8.35 4.80 9.98
C LEU A 108 8.19 4.87 8.46
N VAL A 109 6.95 4.91 7.99
CA VAL A 109 6.62 5.33 6.60
C VAL A 109 6.19 6.78 6.62
N THR A 110 5.20 7.11 7.46
CA THR A 110 4.68 8.48 7.59
C THR A 110 3.93 8.65 8.91
N ASP A 111 3.87 9.89 9.36
CA ASP A 111 3.02 10.33 10.47
C ASP A 111 2.00 11.36 9.98
N ASP A 112 0.87 11.45 10.68
CA ASP A 112 -0.27 12.36 10.48
C ASP A 112 -1.05 12.14 9.17
N ALA A 113 -0.40 12.06 8.03
CA ALA A 113 -1.04 11.89 6.72
C ALA A 113 -0.41 10.72 5.95
N VAL A 114 -1.26 9.79 5.50
CA VAL A 114 -0.86 8.64 4.69
C VAL A 114 -1.47 8.79 3.30
N ASP A 115 -0.63 8.99 2.29
CA ASP A 115 -1.03 8.93 0.90
C ASP A 115 -1.10 7.46 0.47
N ILE A 116 -2.28 7.00 0.06
CA ILE A 116 -2.53 5.59 -0.27
C ILE A 116 -2.95 5.48 -1.73
N LYS A 117 -2.32 4.56 -2.45
CA LYS A 117 -2.70 4.15 -3.80
C LYS A 117 -3.12 2.68 -3.81
N GLU A 118 -4.15 2.38 -4.59
CA GLU A 118 -4.49 1.00 -4.93
C GLU A 118 -3.77 0.63 -6.23
N ILE A 119 -2.93 -0.40 -6.19
CA ILE A 119 -2.16 -0.90 -7.34
C ILE A 119 -2.32 -2.42 -7.40
N ASP A 120 -3.00 -2.92 -8.40
CA ASP A 120 -3.20 -4.35 -8.67
C ASP A 120 -3.81 -5.13 -7.47
N GLY A 121 -4.70 -4.49 -6.71
CA GLY A 121 -5.35 -5.09 -5.52
C GLY A 121 -4.60 -4.84 -4.21
N ASP A 122 -3.42 -4.25 -4.25
CA ASP A 122 -2.62 -3.92 -3.07
C ASP A 122 -2.71 -2.44 -2.71
N LEU A 123 -2.77 -2.12 -1.43
CA LEU A 123 -2.77 -0.74 -0.92
C LEU A 123 -1.35 -0.31 -0.56
N ILE A 124 -0.81 0.62 -1.31
CA ILE A 124 0.55 1.13 -1.09
C ILE A 124 0.49 2.50 -0.41
N GLY A 125 0.90 2.54 0.86
CA GLY A 125 1.00 3.76 1.64
C GLY A 125 2.37 4.43 1.50
N THR A 126 2.36 5.76 1.40
CA THR A 126 3.56 6.61 1.30
C THR A 126 3.40 7.86 2.13
N SER A 127 4.51 8.53 2.43
CA SER A 127 4.51 9.85 3.06
C SER A 127 4.28 10.97 2.02
N PRO A 128 3.54 12.03 2.35
CA PRO A 128 3.61 13.27 1.63
C PRO A 128 5.05 13.79 1.57
N LYS A 129 5.47 14.33 0.41
CA LYS A 129 6.88 14.73 0.18
C LYS A 129 7.46 15.69 1.22
N ILE A 130 6.61 16.54 1.81
CA ILE A 130 7.02 17.58 2.76
C ILE A 130 7.33 16.97 4.14
N THR A 131 6.67 15.88 4.53
CA THR A 131 6.74 15.30 5.88
C THR A 131 7.51 13.97 5.92
N VAL A 132 8.24 13.63 4.86
CA VAL A 132 9.04 12.40 4.81
C VAL A 132 10.02 12.33 5.98
N GLY A 133 9.93 11.28 6.79
CA GLY A 133 10.80 11.07 7.94
C GLY A 133 10.54 11.98 9.14
N MET A 134 9.50 12.82 9.07
CA MET A 134 9.09 13.68 10.19
C MET A 134 8.04 12.97 11.04
N LEU A 135 8.10 13.20 12.35
CA LEU A 135 7.15 12.68 13.33
C LEU A 135 6.83 13.80 14.33
N GLU A 136 5.54 14.04 14.55
CA GLU A 136 5.10 15.02 15.53
C GLU A 136 4.88 14.35 16.89
N VAL A 137 5.61 14.82 17.90
CA VAL A 137 5.48 14.34 19.28
C VAL A 137 5.00 15.49 20.16
N ARG A 138 3.84 15.36 20.74
CA ARG A 138 3.29 16.38 21.64
C ARG A 138 4.22 16.66 22.81
N GLY A 139 4.48 17.96 23.05
CA GLY A 139 5.40 18.41 24.09
C GLY A 139 6.88 18.49 23.68
N ILE A 140 7.24 17.87 22.53
CA ILE A 140 8.60 17.96 21.95
C ILE A 140 8.56 18.78 20.64
N GLY A 141 7.48 18.62 19.86
CA GLY A 141 7.34 19.18 18.52
C GLY A 141 7.67 18.17 17.42
N ILE A 142 8.07 18.69 16.26
CA ILE A 142 8.42 17.85 15.09
C ILE A 142 9.87 17.39 15.21
N ILE A 143 10.10 16.09 15.09
CA ILE A 143 11.42 15.47 15.10
C ILE A 143 11.73 14.84 13.74
N ASP A 144 12.99 14.89 13.31
CA ASP A 144 13.50 14.16 12.14
C ASP A 144 13.96 12.77 12.58
N VAL A 145 13.16 11.76 12.27
CA VAL A 145 13.42 10.37 12.61
C VAL A 145 14.70 9.86 11.97
N THR A 146 14.99 10.29 10.74
CA THR A 146 16.19 9.86 10.02
C THR A 146 17.46 10.38 10.68
N GLN A 147 17.44 11.62 11.13
CA GLN A 147 18.60 12.22 11.83
C GLN A 147 18.81 11.64 13.21
N LEU A 148 17.73 11.32 13.94
CA LEU A 148 17.83 10.84 15.32
C LEU A 148 18.04 9.32 15.43
N TYR A 149 17.47 8.54 14.53
CA TYR A 149 17.46 7.07 14.59
C TYR A 149 18.12 6.39 13.39
N GLY A 150 18.62 7.16 12.42
CA GLY A 150 19.32 6.68 11.24
C GLY A 150 18.40 6.37 10.05
N LEU A 151 19.02 6.26 8.86
CA LEU A 151 18.32 5.99 7.60
C LEU A 151 17.51 4.68 7.59
N SER A 152 17.93 3.69 8.37
CA SER A 152 17.24 2.40 8.47
C SER A 152 15.90 2.46 9.20
N SER A 153 15.64 3.52 9.94
CA SER A 153 14.39 3.71 10.71
C SER A 153 13.23 4.27 9.88
N VAL A 154 13.46 4.59 8.61
CA VAL A 154 12.44 5.12 7.70
C VAL A 154 12.38 4.27 6.42
N VAL A 155 11.18 4.09 5.88
CA VAL A 155 10.95 3.47 4.58
C VAL A 155 9.98 4.33 3.76
N GLN A 156 10.27 4.50 2.45
CA GLN A 156 9.54 5.45 1.61
C GLN A 156 8.10 5.02 1.29
N LYS A 157 7.86 3.72 1.19
CA LYS A 157 6.55 3.13 0.88
C LYS A 157 6.40 1.77 1.51
N LYS A 158 5.18 1.42 1.87
CA LYS A 158 4.86 0.11 2.43
C LYS A 158 3.45 -0.31 2.04
N GLU A 159 3.28 -1.57 1.73
CA GLU A 159 1.98 -2.18 1.55
C GLU A 159 1.25 -2.27 2.89
N ILE A 160 -0.01 -1.80 2.93
CA ILE A 160 -0.86 -1.83 4.13
C ILE A 160 -1.54 -3.20 4.20
N LYS A 161 -1.18 -3.98 5.19
CA LYS A 161 -1.74 -5.33 5.41
C LYS A 161 -2.69 -5.39 6.60
N LEU A 162 -2.58 -4.44 7.53
CA LEU A 162 -3.35 -4.43 8.76
C LEU A 162 -3.69 -2.99 9.14
N VAL A 163 -4.90 -2.76 9.62
CA VAL A 163 -5.32 -1.51 10.25
C VAL A 163 -5.47 -1.75 11.74
N MET A 164 -4.82 -0.91 12.56
CA MET A 164 -5.01 -0.89 14.00
C MET A 164 -5.69 0.40 14.41
N HIS A 165 -6.94 0.30 14.82
CA HIS A 165 -7.75 1.43 15.21
C HIS A 165 -7.68 1.63 16.72
N PHE A 166 -7.12 2.76 17.14
CA PHE A 166 -7.03 3.13 18.54
C PHE A 166 -8.32 3.80 18.97
N GLU A 167 -8.88 3.37 20.10
CA GLU A 167 -9.99 4.01 20.77
C GLU A 167 -9.75 4.11 22.27
N HIS A 168 -10.38 5.08 22.92
CA HIS A 168 -10.33 5.16 24.38
C HIS A 168 -10.99 3.95 25.02
N TRP A 169 -10.36 3.40 26.07
CA TRP A 169 -10.95 2.32 26.83
C TRP A 169 -12.32 2.71 27.38
N ARG A 170 -13.29 1.83 27.20
CA ARG A 170 -14.64 1.96 27.77
C ARG A 170 -14.98 0.69 28.52
N ASP A 171 -15.47 0.83 29.78
CA ASP A 171 -15.79 -0.32 30.61
C ASP A 171 -17.06 -1.06 30.16
N ASP A 172 -17.90 -0.41 29.38
CA ASP A 172 -19.15 -0.93 28.79
C ASP A 172 -18.97 -1.62 27.44
N ASN A 173 -17.78 -1.58 26.85
CA ASN A 173 -17.46 -2.26 25.60
C ASN A 173 -16.94 -3.67 25.86
N ASP A 174 -17.53 -4.65 25.17
CA ASP A 174 -16.98 -6.01 25.12
C ASP A 174 -15.94 -6.08 24.00
N TYR A 175 -14.68 -6.03 24.39
CA TYR A 175 -13.56 -6.11 23.45
C TYR A 175 -13.28 -7.57 23.09
N ASP A 176 -13.10 -7.84 21.80
CA ASP A 176 -12.70 -9.17 21.34
C ASP A 176 -11.41 -9.65 22.03
N ARG A 177 -11.55 -10.74 22.79
CA ARG A 177 -10.43 -11.37 23.53
C ARG A 177 -9.84 -12.55 22.78
N LEU A 178 -10.55 -13.09 21.82
CA LEU A 178 -10.19 -14.31 21.10
C LEU A 178 -9.64 -14.03 19.70
N GLY A 179 -9.80 -12.80 19.18
CA GLY A 179 -9.39 -12.43 17.83
C GLY A 179 -10.27 -13.02 16.72
N ILE A 180 -11.55 -13.33 17.08
CA ILE A 180 -12.53 -13.96 16.19
C ILE A 180 -13.25 -12.91 15.35
N ASP A 181 -13.36 -11.67 15.86
CA ASP A 181 -14.06 -10.60 15.18
C ASP A 181 -13.44 -10.28 13.82
N GLU A 182 -14.19 -10.49 12.76
CA GLU A 182 -13.79 -10.16 11.38
C GLU A 182 -14.18 -8.71 11.05
N ASN A 183 -13.44 -7.76 11.63
CA ASN A 183 -13.60 -6.36 11.28
C ASN A 183 -12.68 -6.00 10.11
N TYR A 184 -13.23 -5.29 9.13
CA TYR A 184 -12.50 -4.81 7.96
C TYR A 184 -12.69 -3.30 7.78
N MET A 185 -11.68 -2.65 7.23
CA MET A 185 -11.76 -1.29 6.72
C MET A 185 -11.66 -1.34 5.19
N ASP A 186 -12.64 -0.74 4.52
CA ASP A 186 -12.57 -0.56 3.07
C ASP A 186 -11.76 0.69 2.74
N ILE A 187 -10.73 0.51 1.92
CA ILE A 187 -9.89 1.60 1.41
C ILE A 187 -9.77 1.41 -0.10
N LEU A 188 -10.33 2.31 -0.89
CA LEU A 188 -10.32 2.25 -2.35
C LEU A 188 -10.87 0.93 -2.92
N GLY A 189 -11.87 0.32 -2.27
CA GLY A 189 -12.47 -0.95 -2.66
C GLY A 189 -11.70 -2.20 -2.19
N VAL A 190 -10.59 -2.04 -1.50
CA VAL A 190 -9.81 -3.14 -0.90
C VAL A 190 -10.14 -3.28 0.58
N LYS A 191 -10.55 -4.47 1.01
CA LYS A 191 -10.85 -4.78 2.41
C LYS A 191 -9.58 -5.16 3.16
N VAL A 192 -9.19 -4.35 4.14
CA VAL A 192 -8.03 -4.61 5.02
C VAL A 192 -8.53 -5.01 6.41
N LYS A 193 -7.96 -6.08 6.99
CA LYS A 193 -8.29 -6.50 8.35
C LYS A 193 -8.04 -5.37 9.34
N LYS A 194 -9.05 -5.07 10.18
CA LYS A 194 -9.02 -4.01 11.17
C LYS A 194 -9.08 -4.61 12.57
N LEU A 195 -8.11 -4.26 13.42
CA LEU A 195 -8.11 -4.59 14.84
C LEU A 195 -8.44 -3.34 15.65
N ILE A 196 -9.32 -3.46 16.62
CA ILE A 196 -9.65 -2.40 17.57
C ILE A 196 -8.74 -2.54 18.78
N VAL A 197 -8.00 -1.48 19.09
CA VAL A 197 -7.03 -1.45 20.20
C VAL A 197 -7.47 -0.41 21.23
N PRO A 198 -8.05 -0.86 22.34
CA PRO A 198 -8.42 0.06 23.42
C PRO A 198 -7.17 0.58 24.15
N VAL A 199 -7.05 1.89 24.19
CA VAL A 199 -5.93 2.62 24.80
C VAL A 199 -6.32 3.07 26.21
N ARG A 200 -5.46 2.74 27.19
CA ARG A 200 -5.57 3.22 28.57
C ARG A 200 -4.19 3.43 29.18
N PRO A 201 -4.05 4.30 30.20
CA PRO A 201 -2.78 4.48 30.90
C PRO A 201 -2.18 3.16 31.41
N GLY A 202 -0.87 3.00 31.25
CA GLY A 202 -0.14 1.81 31.69
C GLY A 202 -0.17 0.62 30.71
N ARG A 203 -0.89 0.68 29.60
CA ARG A 203 -0.88 -0.37 28.59
C ARG A 203 0.19 -0.10 27.53
N ASN A 204 1.09 -1.03 27.30
CA ASN A 204 2.11 -0.90 26.26
C ASN A 204 1.55 -1.30 24.90
N ILE A 205 1.14 -0.30 24.13
CA ILE A 205 0.50 -0.50 22.81
C ILE A 205 1.51 -1.00 21.77
N ALA A 206 2.77 -0.60 21.84
CA ALA A 206 3.79 -1.07 20.90
C ALA A 206 3.95 -2.60 20.96
N VAL A 207 3.93 -3.20 22.14
CA VAL A 207 3.97 -4.66 22.30
C VAL A 207 2.76 -5.34 21.67
N ILE A 208 1.59 -4.73 21.76
CA ILE A 208 0.37 -5.27 21.16
C ILE A 208 0.49 -5.24 19.62
N ILE A 209 1.04 -4.16 19.07
CA ILE A 209 1.27 -4.04 17.63
C ILE A 209 2.28 -5.07 17.13
N GLU A 210 3.39 -5.24 17.84
CA GLU A 210 4.39 -6.28 17.53
C GLU A 210 3.76 -7.68 17.54
N ALA A 211 2.98 -8.01 18.57
CA ALA A 211 2.28 -9.29 18.66
C ALA A 211 1.28 -9.48 17.51
N ALA A 212 0.50 -8.44 17.18
CA ALA A 212 -0.45 -8.48 16.07
C ALA A 212 0.26 -8.70 14.71
N ALA A 213 1.40 -8.03 14.47
CA ALA A 213 2.18 -8.21 13.26
C ALA A 213 2.70 -9.65 13.10
N VAL A 214 3.22 -10.22 14.19
CA VAL A 214 3.72 -11.61 14.20
C VAL A 214 2.57 -12.59 14.00
N ASN A 215 1.45 -12.41 14.71
CA ASN A 215 0.27 -13.27 14.57
C ASN A 215 -0.31 -13.21 13.14
N TYR A 216 -0.42 -12.00 12.55
CA TYR A 216 -0.86 -11.82 11.18
C TYR A 216 0.07 -12.55 10.20
N ARG A 217 1.38 -12.44 10.35
CA ARG A 217 2.35 -13.18 9.52
C ARG A 217 2.21 -14.68 9.69
N TYR A 218 2.00 -15.16 10.90
CA TYR A 218 1.78 -16.58 11.19
C TYR A 218 0.51 -17.09 10.48
N SER A 219 -0.60 -16.35 10.54
CA SER A 219 -1.87 -16.75 9.89
C SER A 219 -1.73 -16.85 8.36
N LEU A 220 -0.89 -16.01 7.74
CA LEU A 220 -0.59 -16.12 6.31
C LEU A 220 0.18 -17.40 5.93
N MET A 221 0.96 -17.94 6.87
CA MET A 221 1.82 -19.13 6.63
C MET A 221 1.12 -20.43 6.98
N SER A 222 0.34 -20.46 8.05
CA SER A 222 -0.18 -21.69 8.65
C SER A 222 -1.60 -22.04 8.22
N GLN A 223 -2.38 -21.08 7.72
CA GLN A 223 -3.83 -21.21 7.44
C GLN A 223 -4.65 -21.71 8.65
N ILE A 224 -4.05 -21.77 9.84
CA ILE A 224 -4.67 -22.22 11.10
C ILE A 224 -4.59 -21.08 12.10
N THR A 225 -5.71 -20.70 12.69
CA THR A 225 -5.75 -19.68 13.73
C THR A 225 -5.44 -20.29 15.10
N PRO A 226 -4.98 -19.49 16.10
CA PRO A 226 -4.85 -19.96 17.48
C PRO A 226 -6.17 -20.50 18.07
N VAL A 227 -7.31 -19.99 17.61
CA VAL A 227 -8.64 -20.46 18.01
C VAL A 227 -8.89 -21.87 17.49
N ASP A 228 -8.60 -22.14 16.22
CA ASP A 228 -8.71 -23.48 15.65
C ASP A 228 -7.85 -24.51 16.42
N VAL A 229 -6.67 -24.08 16.88
CA VAL A 229 -5.79 -24.94 17.70
C VAL A 229 -6.44 -25.25 19.06
N ILE A 230 -7.09 -24.28 19.69
CA ILE A 230 -7.79 -24.47 20.96
C ILE A 230 -9.00 -25.38 20.76
N GLU A 231 -9.82 -25.14 19.76
CA GLU A 231 -11.00 -25.96 19.44
C GLU A 231 -10.60 -27.41 19.15
N ASN A 232 -9.58 -27.65 18.34
CA ASN A 232 -9.06 -29.00 18.08
C ASN A 232 -8.59 -29.70 19.36
N ARG A 233 -7.94 -28.98 20.28
CA ARG A 233 -7.53 -29.55 21.59
C ARG A 233 -8.72 -29.87 22.48
N MET A 234 -9.72 -28.98 22.52
CA MET A 234 -10.95 -29.21 23.30
C MET A 234 -11.70 -30.46 22.79
N ASN A 235 -11.86 -30.60 21.46
CA ASN A 235 -12.48 -31.76 20.87
C ASN A 235 -11.73 -33.06 21.20
N THR A 236 -10.39 -33.04 21.15
CA THR A 236 -9.54 -34.21 21.50
C THR A 236 -9.67 -34.60 22.98
N ILE A 237 -9.90 -33.63 23.88
CA ILE A 237 -10.09 -33.91 25.34
C ILE A 237 -11.51 -34.42 25.60
N SER A 238 -12.51 -33.99 24.83
CA SER A 238 -13.91 -34.43 24.97
C SER A 238 -14.14 -35.87 24.50
N ASP A 239 -13.23 -36.41 23.66
CA ASP A 239 -13.27 -37.76 23.11
C ASP A 239 -12.50 -38.79 24.00
N LEU A 240 -11.94 -38.36 25.14
CA LEU A 240 -11.28 -39.16 26.18
C LEU A 240 -12.16 -39.33 27.43
#